data_b19ee7077aa018a18b488097a40dde38
#
_entry.id   b19ee7077aa018a18b488097a40dde38
#
_cell.length_a   1.000
_cell.length_b   1.000
_cell.length_c   1.000
_cell.angle_alpha   90.00
_cell.angle_beta   90.00
_cell.angle_gamma   90.00
#
_symmetry.space_group_name_H-M   'P 1'
#
loop_
_entity.id
_entity.type
_entity.pdbx_description
1 polymer ?
#
loop_
_entity_poly.entity_id
_entity_poly.type
_entity_poly.pdbx_seq_one_letter_code
_entity_poly.pdbx_strand_id
1 'polypeptide(L)'
;MTKTLIRHAVTRDFQSLLEIDEASFPGGVAYDAAELAYFMNRHGAETIVAELDGTIMAFLIMEVHRTHRTATIVTLDVRETHRRTGLGSELLKRSEEILTDHGVEAYDLQVDVTNRGAINFYKKHGFTMVRTLRNYYANGNDAYLMVKEL
;
A
#
# COMPACT_ATOMS: atom_id res chain seq x y z
N MET A 1 -19.10 18.38 -8.53
CA MET A 1 -17.68 18.40 -8.17
C MET A 1 -17.30 17.14 -7.39
N THR A 2 -16.30 16.41 -7.86
CA THR A 2 -15.86 15.18 -7.22
C THR A 2 -15.10 15.51 -5.93
N LYS A 3 -15.49 14.89 -4.83
CA LYS A 3 -14.89 15.15 -3.52
C LYS A 3 -14.11 13.92 -3.06
N THR A 4 -12.81 14.07 -2.86
CA THR A 4 -11.93 13.03 -2.31
C THR A 4 -11.82 13.20 -0.81
N LEU A 5 -12.01 12.11 -0.07
CA LEU A 5 -11.79 12.06 1.37
C LEU A 5 -10.83 10.93 1.69
N ILE A 6 -9.74 11.25 2.39
CA ILE A 6 -8.81 10.23 2.90
C ILE A 6 -9.07 10.09 4.40
N ARG A 7 -9.32 8.89 4.84
CA ARG A 7 -9.61 8.57 6.24
C ARG A 7 -9.09 7.19 6.62
N HIS A 8 -9.07 6.88 7.89
CA HIS A 8 -8.77 5.52 8.33
C HIS A 8 -9.92 4.58 7.97
N ALA A 9 -9.58 3.32 7.67
CA ALA A 9 -10.56 2.30 7.38
C ALA A 9 -11.35 1.92 8.63
N VAL A 10 -12.61 1.55 8.42
CA VAL A 10 -13.47 0.97 9.46
C VAL A 10 -13.94 -0.40 9.00
N THR A 11 -14.51 -1.19 9.92
CA THR A 11 -14.87 -2.59 9.65
C THR A 11 -15.74 -2.76 8.40
N ARG A 12 -16.70 -1.86 8.17
CA ARG A 12 -17.60 -1.95 7.00
C ARG A 12 -16.88 -1.80 5.66
N ASP A 13 -15.63 -1.30 5.65
CA ASP A 13 -14.88 -1.10 4.41
C ASP A 13 -14.25 -2.39 3.89
N PHE A 14 -14.13 -3.40 4.73
CA PHE A 14 -13.35 -4.60 4.44
C PHE A 14 -13.69 -5.25 3.10
N GLN A 15 -14.97 -5.39 2.77
CA GLN A 15 -15.38 -6.03 1.52
C GLN A 15 -14.92 -5.24 0.29
N SER A 16 -14.98 -3.92 0.35
CA SER A 16 -14.48 -3.07 -0.74
C SER A 16 -12.98 -3.21 -0.91
N LEU A 17 -12.22 -3.30 0.18
CA LEU A 17 -10.77 -3.48 0.12
C LEU A 17 -10.40 -4.82 -0.49
N LEU A 18 -11.12 -5.88 -0.12
CA LEU A 18 -10.90 -7.21 -0.66
C LEU A 18 -11.14 -7.23 -2.18
N GLU A 19 -12.22 -6.61 -2.63
CA GLU A 19 -12.54 -6.51 -4.06
C GLU A 19 -11.47 -5.75 -4.85
N ILE A 20 -10.97 -4.65 -4.29
CA ILE A 20 -9.93 -3.84 -4.94
C ILE A 20 -8.63 -4.64 -5.05
N ASP A 21 -8.24 -5.35 -3.99
CA ASP A 21 -7.01 -6.16 -3.99
C ASP A 21 -7.10 -7.32 -5.00
N GLU A 22 -8.22 -8.02 -5.04
CA GLU A 22 -8.45 -9.11 -6.00
C GLU A 22 -8.33 -8.63 -7.45
N ALA A 23 -8.88 -7.46 -7.75
CA ALA A 23 -8.82 -6.87 -9.09
C ALA A 23 -7.43 -6.36 -9.44
N SER A 24 -6.66 -5.93 -8.44
CA SER A 24 -5.31 -5.37 -8.63
C SER A 24 -4.25 -6.44 -8.86
N PHE A 25 -4.44 -7.64 -8.30
CA PHE A 25 -3.46 -8.73 -8.35
C PHE A 25 -4.12 -10.03 -8.84
N PRO A 26 -4.46 -10.13 -10.13
CA PRO A 26 -5.05 -11.37 -10.67
C PRO A 26 -4.03 -12.50 -10.68
N GLY A 27 -4.50 -13.73 -10.84
CA GLY A 27 -3.62 -14.88 -10.97
C GLY A 27 -3.19 -15.51 -9.65
N GLY A 28 -3.93 -15.26 -8.56
CA GLY A 28 -3.71 -15.93 -7.28
C GLY A 28 -2.67 -15.27 -6.38
N VAL A 29 -2.19 -14.09 -6.72
CA VAL A 29 -1.26 -13.32 -5.86
C VAL A 29 -1.97 -12.30 -4.98
N ALA A 30 -3.26 -12.05 -5.21
CA ALA A 30 -4.06 -11.20 -4.33
C ALA A 30 -4.25 -11.88 -2.98
N TYR A 31 -4.44 -11.09 -1.94
CA TYR A 31 -4.76 -11.62 -0.62
C TYR A 31 -6.17 -12.22 -0.62
N ASP A 32 -6.35 -13.36 0.04
CA ASP A 32 -7.68 -13.83 0.37
C ASP A 32 -8.21 -13.05 1.60
N ALA A 33 -9.47 -13.29 1.97
CA ALA A 33 -10.09 -12.57 3.07
C ALA A 33 -9.34 -12.75 4.40
N ALA A 34 -8.84 -13.95 4.68
CA ALA A 34 -8.11 -14.23 5.90
C ALA A 34 -6.76 -13.52 5.93
N GLU A 35 -6.04 -13.51 4.80
CA GLU A 35 -4.76 -12.84 4.69
C GLU A 35 -4.90 -11.32 4.81
N LEU A 36 -5.89 -10.74 4.13
CA LEU A 36 -6.14 -9.30 4.22
C LEU A 36 -6.49 -8.90 5.65
N ALA A 37 -7.37 -9.64 6.32
CA ALA A 37 -7.71 -9.41 7.72
C ALA A 37 -6.47 -9.55 8.62
N TYR A 38 -5.63 -10.53 8.36
CA TYR A 38 -4.39 -10.73 9.11
C TYR A 38 -3.48 -9.48 9.03
N PHE A 39 -3.23 -8.97 7.82
CA PHE A 39 -2.37 -7.80 7.66
C PHE A 39 -3.00 -6.53 8.24
N MET A 40 -4.30 -6.36 8.14
CA MET A 40 -4.99 -5.19 8.69
C MET A 40 -5.01 -5.18 10.23
N ASN A 41 -4.93 -6.35 10.85
CA ASN A 41 -5.05 -6.50 12.31
C ASN A 41 -3.71 -6.76 13.02
N ARG A 42 -2.59 -6.75 12.28
CA ARG A 42 -1.28 -6.92 12.92
C ARG A 42 -0.97 -5.73 13.83
N HIS A 43 -0.17 -5.99 14.87
CA HIS A 43 0.33 -4.93 15.73
C HIS A 43 1.11 -3.90 14.90
N GLY A 44 0.74 -2.64 15.03
CA GLY A 44 1.37 -1.56 14.27
C GLY A 44 0.76 -1.32 12.89
N ALA A 45 -0.21 -2.11 12.45
CA ALA A 45 -0.86 -1.91 11.16
C ALA A 45 -1.85 -0.75 11.21
N GLU A 46 -1.82 0.07 10.17
CA GLU A 46 -2.79 1.15 9.96
C GLU A 46 -3.24 1.11 8.51
N THR A 47 -4.54 1.25 8.29
CA THR A 47 -5.14 1.25 6.95
C THR A 47 -5.84 2.57 6.70
N ILE A 48 -5.52 3.22 5.58
CA ILE A 48 -6.21 4.42 5.13
C ILE A 48 -6.86 4.17 3.78
N VAL A 49 -8.00 4.82 3.56
CA VAL A 49 -8.78 4.67 2.33
C VAL A 49 -9.01 6.03 1.68
N ALA A 50 -9.16 6.03 0.37
CA ALA A 50 -9.58 7.21 -0.37
C ALA A 50 -10.99 6.97 -0.91
N GLU A 51 -11.94 7.77 -0.42
CA GLU A 51 -13.31 7.79 -0.93
C GLU A 51 -13.47 8.87 -1.97
N LEU A 52 -14.24 8.56 -3.00
CA LEU A 52 -14.64 9.52 -3.99
C LEU A 52 -16.17 9.50 -4.03
N ASP A 53 -16.80 10.58 -3.59
CA ASP A 53 -18.27 10.67 -3.50
C ASP A 53 -18.90 9.50 -2.74
N GLY A 54 -18.29 9.09 -1.63
CA GLY A 54 -18.78 8.02 -0.76
C GLY A 54 -18.40 6.59 -1.16
N THR A 55 -17.67 6.42 -2.27
CA THR A 55 -17.23 5.10 -2.74
C THR A 55 -15.72 4.98 -2.58
N ILE A 56 -15.25 3.87 -1.99
CA ILE A 56 -13.82 3.63 -1.83
C ILE A 56 -13.20 3.28 -3.18
N MET A 57 -12.20 4.06 -3.57
CA MET A 57 -11.50 3.88 -4.84
C MET A 57 -10.08 3.38 -4.67
N ALA A 58 -9.50 3.54 -3.49
CA ALA A 58 -8.12 3.16 -3.23
C ALA A 58 -7.88 2.96 -1.74
N PHE A 59 -6.85 2.19 -1.40
CA PHE A 59 -6.46 2.04 0.00
C PHE A 59 -4.96 1.74 0.13
N LEU A 60 -4.44 1.99 1.31
CA LEU A 60 -3.06 1.71 1.65
C LEU A 60 -3.02 1.09 3.05
N ILE A 61 -2.30 -0.03 3.17
CA ILE A 61 -2.00 -0.63 4.48
C ILE A 61 -0.53 -0.41 4.74
N MET A 62 -0.22 0.16 5.91
CA MET A 62 1.16 0.31 6.38
C MET A 62 1.31 -0.36 7.72
N GLU A 63 2.51 -0.86 8.00
CA GLU A 63 2.85 -1.47 9.29
C GLU A 63 3.99 -0.68 9.90
N VAL A 64 3.78 -0.17 11.11
CA VAL A 64 4.76 0.64 11.84
C VAL A 64 5.58 -0.24 12.76
N HIS A 65 6.91 -0.16 12.64
CA HIS A 65 7.87 -0.88 13.47
C HIS A 65 8.53 0.13 14.42
N ARG A 66 7.86 0.40 15.53
CA ARG A 66 8.24 1.51 16.43
C ARG A 66 9.66 1.42 16.98
N THR A 67 10.11 0.22 17.32
CA THR A 67 11.46 0.00 17.87
C THR A 67 12.55 0.45 16.91
N HIS A 68 12.34 0.27 15.62
CA HIS A 68 13.31 0.61 14.58
C HIS A 68 13.05 1.96 13.91
N ARG A 69 11.96 2.63 14.27
CA ARG A 69 11.51 3.88 13.64
C ARG A 69 11.34 3.75 12.13
N THR A 70 10.84 2.60 11.69
CA THR A 70 10.59 2.30 10.30
C THR A 70 9.13 1.92 10.11
N ALA A 71 8.68 1.91 8.85
CA ALA A 71 7.37 1.40 8.49
C ALA A 71 7.46 0.72 7.12
N THR A 72 6.54 -0.21 6.88
CA THR A 72 6.46 -0.95 5.62
C THR A 72 5.12 -0.70 4.97
N ILE A 73 5.12 -0.40 3.66
CA ILE A 73 3.88 -0.45 2.87
C ILE A 73 3.58 -1.92 2.61
N VAL A 74 2.48 -2.41 3.17
CA VAL A 74 2.02 -3.77 2.94
C VAL A 74 1.39 -3.88 1.56
N THR A 75 0.50 -2.94 1.24
CA THR A 75 -0.08 -2.83 -0.11
C THR A 75 -0.62 -1.42 -0.34
N LEU A 76 -0.64 -1.00 -1.59
CA LEU A 76 -1.25 0.25 -2.05
C LEU A 76 -1.98 -0.08 -3.34
N ASP A 77 -3.30 -0.07 -3.30
CA ASP A 77 -4.15 -0.48 -4.40
C ASP A 77 -5.09 0.64 -4.82
N VAL A 78 -5.24 0.85 -6.12
CA VAL A 78 -6.16 1.83 -6.70
C VAL A 78 -7.06 1.09 -7.71
N ARG A 79 -8.37 1.34 -7.67
CA ARG A 79 -9.28 0.78 -8.66
C ARG A 79 -8.81 1.16 -10.07
N GLU A 80 -8.88 0.22 -11.00
CA GLU A 80 -8.43 0.41 -12.36
C GLU A 80 -9.03 1.68 -13.02
N THR A 81 -10.30 1.95 -12.74
CA THR A 81 -11.01 3.11 -13.29
C THR A 81 -10.44 4.44 -12.81
N HIS A 82 -9.67 4.44 -11.74
CA HIS A 82 -9.13 5.66 -11.11
C HIS A 82 -7.61 5.67 -11.02
N ARG A 83 -6.94 4.76 -11.71
CA ARG A 83 -5.48 4.81 -11.83
C ARG A 83 -5.08 6.03 -12.64
N ARG A 84 -3.89 6.56 -12.34
CA ARG A 84 -3.35 7.77 -12.98
C ARG A 84 -4.18 9.04 -12.73
N THR A 85 -5.00 9.04 -11.67
CA THR A 85 -5.77 10.22 -11.26
C THR A 85 -5.13 10.94 -10.08
N GLY A 86 -4.01 10.42 -9.55
CA GLY A 86 -3.32 10.99 -8.40
C GLY A 86 -3.77 10.43 -7.04
N LEU A 87 -4.72 9.50 -6.99
CA LEU A 87 -5.19 8.93 -5.73
C LEU A 87 -4.10 8.16 -4.99
N GLY A 88 -3.30 7.38 -5.70
CA GLY A 88 -2.18 6.66 -5.08
C GLY A 88 -1.17 7.62 -4.49
N SER A 89 -0.87 8.71 -5.18
CA SER A 89 0.05 9.75 -4.69
C SER A 89 -0.50 10.45 -3.45
N GLU A 90 -1.80 10.74 -3.41
CA GLU A 90 -2.44 11.37 -2.25
C GLU A 90 -2.41 10.44 -1.03
N LEU A 91 -2.72 9.16 -1.23
CA LEU A 91 -2.65 8.16 -0.16
C LEU A 91 -1.23 8.02 0.38
N LEU A 92 -0.25 7.91 -0.51
CA LEU A 92 1.15 7.79 -0.12
C LEU A 92 1.59 9.01 0.70
N LYS A 93 1.27 10.21 0.23
CA LYS A 93 1.60 11.45 0.93
C LYS A 93 0.97 11.50 2.32
N ARG A 94 -0.31 11.14 2.43
CA ARG A 94 -0.98 11.11 3.73
C ARG A 94 -0.34 10.09 4.66
N SER A 95 0.02 8.91 4.16
CA SER A 95 0.70 7.91 4.98
C SER A 95 2.03 8.43 5.50
N GLU A 96 2.79 9.14 4.67
CA GLU A 96 4.07 9.73 5.09
C GLU A 96 3.89 10.79 6.17
N GLU A 97 2.84 11.61 6.07
CA GLU A 97 2.52 12.60 7.10
C GLU A 97 2.20 11.93 8.45
N ILE A 98 1.38 10.88 8.43
CA ILE A 98 1.05 10.10 9.62
C ILE A 98 2.32 9.50 10.24
N LEU A 99 3.15 8.89 9.41
CA LEU A 99 4.38 8.24 9.88
C LEU A 99 5.38 9.22 10.46
N THR A 100 5.54 10.38 9.83
CA THR A 100 6.42 11.42 10.31
C THR A 100 5.96 11.93 11.70
N ASP A 101 4.66 12.09 11.88
CA ASP A 101 4.08 12.47 13.17
C ASP A 101 4.32 11.41 14.26
N HIS A 102 4.48 10.15 13.87
CA HIS A 102 4.79 9.05 14.78
C HIS A 102 6.30 8.83 14.98
N GLY A 103 7.13 9.69 14.42
CA GLY A 103 8.59 9.60 14.57
C GLY A 103 9.25 8.56 13.68
N VAL A 104 8.56 8.10 12.63
CA VAL A 104 9.12 7.16 11.66
C VAL A 104 10.12 7.89 10.76
N GLU A 105 11.28 7.29 10.55
CA GLU A 105 12.38 7.89 9.81
C GLU A 105 12.60 7.27 8.43
N ALA A 106 12.16 6.02 8.23
CA ALA A 106 12.32 5.34 6.95
C ALA A 106 11.09 4.50 6.62
N TYR A 107 10.76 4.44 5.34
CA TYR A 107 9.60 3.75 4.80
C TYR A 107 10.07 2.76 3.75
N ASP A 108 9.67 1.50 3.86
CA ASP A 108 10.10 0.47 2.91
C ASP A 108 8.91 -0.28 2.29
N LEU A 109 9.19 -1.03 1.26
CA LEU A 109 8.22 -1.89 0.59
C LEU A 109 8.93 -2.99 -0.19
N GLN A 110 8.19 -4.06 -0.50
CA GLN A 110 8.60 -5.07 -1.45
C GLN A 110 7.66 -4.97 -2.66
N VAL A 111 8.23 -5.06 -3.85
CA VAL A 111 7.48 -4.99 -5.10
C VAL A 111 7.99 -6.06 -6.07
N ASP A 112 7.04 -6.74 -6.74
CA ASP A 112 7.39 -7.74 -7.75
C ASP A 112 8.25 -7.10 -8.85
N VAL A 113 9.36 -7.75 -9.21
CA VAL A 113 10.28 -7.24 -10.22
C VAL A 113 9.63 -7.03 -11.58
N THR A 114 8.52 -7.70 -11.85
CA THR A 114 7.76 -7.56 -13.11
C THR A 114 6.76 -6.41 -13.08
N ASN A 115 6.49 -5.85 -11.91
CA ASN A 115 5.51 -4.76 -11.76
C ASN A 115 6.14 -3.40 -12.03
N ARG A 116 6.38 -3.11 -13.30
CA ARG A 116 7.07 -1.89 -13.73
C ARG A 116 6.31 -0.61 -13.36
N GLY A 117 4.98 -0.67 -13.44
CA GLY A 117 4.15 0.50 -13.09
C GLY A 117 4.33 0.91 -11.63
N ALA A 118 4.29 -0.06 -10.72
CA ALA A 118 4.51 0.20 -9.30
C ALA A 118 5.94 0.66 -9.02
N ILE A 119 6.94 0.00 -9.62
CA ILE A 119 8.34 0.38 -9.45
C ILE A 119 8.55 1.83 -9.86
N ASN A 120 8.05 2.23 -11.03
CA ASN A 120 8.18 3.60 -11.51
C ASN A 120 7.44 4.58 -10.62
N PHE A 121 6.26 4.21 -10.14
CA PHE A 121 5.48 5.03 -9.20
C PHE A 121 6.29 5.32 -7.92
N TYR A 122 6.85 4.27 -7.30
CA TYR A 122 7.62 4.45 -6.07
C TYR A 122 8.92 5.21 -6.31
N LYS A 123 9.62 4.97 -7.41
CA LYS A 123 10.81 5.76 -7.77
C LYS A 123 10.48 7.24 -7.90
N LYS A 124 9.37 7.56 -8.57
CA LYS A 124 8.90 8.94 -8.73
C LYS A 124 8.64 9.61 -7.39
N HIS A 125 8.23 8.84 -6.39
CA HIS A 125 7.93 9.37 -5.06
C HIS A 125 9.11 9.25 -4.08
N GLY A 126 10.31 9.02 -4.57
CA GLY A 126 11.53 9.12 -3.77
C GLY A 126 12.01 7.81 -3.17
N PHE A 127 11.40 6.68 -3.51
CA PHE A 127 11.89 5.37 -3.09
C PHE A 127 13.05 4.94 -3.98
N THR A 128 14.06 4.33 -3.38
CA THR A 128 15.22 3.79 -4.11
C THR A 128 15.31 2.28 -3.89
N MET A 129 15.81 1.59 -4.91
CA MET A 129 16.01 0.15 -4.84
C MET A 129 17.25 -0.16 -4.00
N VAL A 130 17.10 -1.05 -3.02
CA VAL A 130 18.17 -1.45 -2.12
C VAL A 130 18.73 -2.81 -2.49
N ARG A 131 17.87 -3.79 -2.74
CA ARG A 131 18.30 -5.15 -3.12
C ARG A 131 17.15 -5.96 -3.72
N THR A 132 17.51 -7.10 -4.30
CA THR A 132 16.55 -8.09 -4.81
C THR A 132 16.37 -9.19 -3.78
N LEU A 133 15.09 -9.55 -3.54
CA LEU A 133 14.70 -10.67 -2.68
C LEU A 133 14.27 -11.81 -3.58
N ARG A 134 15.09 -12.86 -3.70
CA ARG A 134 14.83 -13.96 -4.61
C ARG A 134 13.70 -14.86 -4.13
N ASN A 135 12.88 -15.33 -5.08
CA ASN A 135 11.75 -16.24 -4.81
C ASN A 135 10.84 -15.74 -3.69
N TYR A 136 10.58 -14.44 -3.67
CA TYR A 136 9.85 -13.80 -2.59
C TYR A 136 8.36 -14.15 -2.59
N TYR A 137 7.74 -14.17 -3.77
CA TYR A 137 6.31 -14.42 -3.92
C TYR A 137 6.00 -15.91 -4.13
N ALA A 138 4.75 -16.32 -3.81
CA ALA A 138 4.31 -17.69 -3.95
C ALA A 138 4.41 -18.23 -5.38
N ASN A 139 4.33 -17.32 -6.38
CA ASN A 139 4.49 -17.69 -7.80
C ASN A 139 5.96 -17.83 -8.23
N GLY A 140 6.90 -17.69 -7.30
CA GLY A 140 8.33 -17.79 -7.56
C GLY A 140 9.00 -16.50 -8.01
N ASN A 141 8.24 -15.43 -8.21
CA ASN A 141 8.81 -14.16 -8.64
C ASN A 141 9.67 -13.52 -7.56
N ASP A 142 10.72 -12.84 -7.99
CA ASP A 142 11.56 -12.02 -7.11
C ASP A 142 10.88 -10.73 -6.77
N ALA A 143 11.28 -10.11 -5.66
CA ALA A 143 10.86 -8.77 -5.28
C ALA A 143 12.06 -7.84 -5.18
N TYR A 144 11.83 -6.55 -5.43
CA TYR A 144 12.77 -5.51 -5.05
C TYR A 144 12.38 -4.96 -3.67
N LEU A 145 13.37 -4.78 -2.82
CA LEU A 145 13.21 -4.00 -1.60
C LEU A 145 13.50 -2.55 -1.94
N MET A 146 12.54 -1.67 -1.70
CA MET A 146 12.69 -0.24 -1.94
C MET A 146 12.53 0.53 -0.64
N VAL A 147 13.29 1.60 -0.46
CA VAL A 147 13.33 2.38 0.77
C VAL A 147 13.30 3.88 0.45
N LYS A 148 12.60 4.63 1.30
CA LYS A 148 12.58 6.08 1.29
C LYS A 148 12.85 6.60 2.70
N GLU A 149 13.78 7.55 2.83
CA GLU A 149 13.97 8.28 4.08
C GLU A 149 12.89 9.37 4.20
N LEU A 150 12.27 9.47 5.35
CA LEU A 150 11.23 10.46 5.60
C LEU A 150 11.76 11.71 6.28
#